data_7eb8e309165e90df93f094f77f81fb30
#
_entry.id   7eb8e309165e90df93f094f77f81fb30
#
_cell.length_a   1.000
_cell.length_b   1.000
_cell.length_c   1.000
_cell.angle_alpha   90.00
_cell.angle_beta   90.00
_cell.angle_gamma   90.00
#
_symmetry.space_group_name_H-M   'P 1'
#
loop_
_entity.id
_entity.type
_entity.pdbx_description
1 polymer ?
#
loop_
_entity_poly.entity_id
_entity_poly.type
_entity_poly.pdbx_seq_one_letter_code
_entity_poly.pdbx_strand_id
1 'polypeptide(L)'
;MLHAAAWTDVDGAESNPQDAAAVNVGGTQHAAELGAPLVAFSSDYVFDGRKRVPYVESDAPNPQSAYGRSKLHGEAAAGEQAWVVRSSWLFGWTSTNFVRTMLRLGAERDEVSVVDDQRGCPTYVGHLAHAVRELVAAERPYGVWHLAAEGECTWAELAESIFEEAGLDCRVRRITTAELGRPAPRPANSVLRSERDGAPQLPHWREGLRACLERLRI
;
A
#
# COMPACT_ATOMS: atom_id res chain seq x y z
N MET A 1 5.91 -16.39 -11.66
CA MET A 1 4.48 -16.39 -11.21
C MET A 1 4.17 -15.10 -10.47
N LEU A 2 2.90 -14.61 -10.50
CA LEU A 2 2.48 -13.41 -9.78
C LEU A 2 1.43 -13.81 -8.75
N HIS A 3 1.73 -13.59 -7.44
CA HIS A 3 0.86 -13.93 -6.31
C HIS A 3 0.28 -12.65 -5.70
N ALA A 4 -0.96 -12.33 -6.06
CA ALA A 4 -1.68 -11.13 -5.60
C ALA A 4 -2.78 -11.43 -4.57
N ALA A 5 -3.01 -12.70 -4.23
CA ALA A 5 -3.99 -13.06 -3.21
C ALA A 5 -3.47 -12.66 -1.82
N ALA A 6 -4.30 -11.97 -1.05
CA ALA A 6 -3.95 -11.56 0.30
C ALA A 6 -5.19 -11.25 1.14
N TRP A 7 -5.09 -11.47 2.44
CA TRP A 7 -5.96 -10.84 3.42
C TRP A 7 -5.54 -9.36 3.55
N THR A 8 -6.43 -8.44 3.22
CA THR A 8 -6.15 -6.99 3.18
C THR A 8 -6.95 -6.17 4.19
N ASP A 9 -7.89 -6.81 4.90
CA ASP A 9 -8.63 -6.16 5.99
C ASP A 9 -7.72 -6.04 7.22
N VAL A 10 -7.14 -4.85 7.39
CA VAL A 10 -6.18 -4.55 8.46
C VAL A 10 -6.82 -4.64 9.84
N ASP A 11 -8.05 -4.13 9.99
CA ASP A 11 -8.77 -4.17 11.27
C ASP A 11 -9.30 -5.59 11.56
N GLY A 12 -9.82 -6.28 10.56
CA GLY A 12 -10.26 -7.67 10.68
C GLY A 12 -9.14 -8.63 11.05
N ALA A 13 -7.89 -8.35 10.65
CA ALA A 13 -6.73 -9.16 11.02
C ALA A 13 -6.43 -9.13 12.52
N GLU A 14 -6.75 -8.04 13.25
CA GLU A 14 -6.57 -8.00 14.72
C GLU A 14 -7.50 -9.00 15.43
N SER A 15 -8.71 -9.18 14.90
CA SER A 15 -9.68 -10.14 15.44
C SER A 15 -9.48 -11.57 14.91
N ASN A 16 -8.82 -11.71 13.75
CA ASN A 16 -8.64 -13.00 13.05
C ASN A 16 -7.17 -13.20 12.61
N PRO A 17 -6.19 -13.13 13.53
CA PRO A 17 -4.78 -13.15 13.13
C PRO A 17 -4.34 -14.48 12.50
N GLN A 18 -4.97 -15.59 12.90
CA GLN A 18 -4.68 -16.92 12.34
C GLN A 18 -5.16 -17.04 10.88
N ASP A 19 -6.35 -16.54 10.56
CA ASP A 19 -6.88 -16.56 9.19
C ASP A 19 -6.07 -15.62 8.29
N ALA A 20 -5.70 -14.42 8.79
CA ALA A 20 -4.82 -13.51 8.08
C ALA A 20 -3.45 -14.15 7.80
N ALA A 21 -2.88 -14.90 8.76
CA ALA A 21 -1.64 -15.64 8.56
C ALA A 21 -1.83 -16.82 7.58
N ALA A 22 -2.92 -17.59 7.67
CA ALA A 22 -3.19 -18.68 6.74
C ALA A 22 -3.23 -18.21 5.29
N VAL A 23 -3.86 -17.04 5.03
CA VAL A 23 -3.92 -16.45 3.70
C VAL A 23 -2.57 -15.86 3.28
N ASN A 24 -1.97 -14.98 4.12
CA ASN A 24 -0.80 -14.20 3.73
C ASN A 24 0.51 -15.00 3.81
N VAL A 25 0.63 -15.94 4.74
CA VAL A 25 1.82 -16.80 4.87
C VAL A 25 1.62 -18.11 4.12
N GLY A 26 0.57 -18.88 4.46
CA GLY A 26 0.29 -20.17 3.84
C GLY A 26 0.05 -20.05 2.33
N GLY A 27 -0.73 -19.04 1.89
CA GLY A 27 -0.94 -18.78 0.47
C GLY A 27 0.35 -18.45 -0.29
N THR A 28 1.25 -17.64 0.31
CA THR A 28 2.55 -17.34 -0.29
C THR A 28 3.46 -18.56 -0.32
N GLN A 29 3.47 -19.37 0.75
CA GLN A 29 4.23 -20.61 0.80
C GLN A 29 3.81 -21.58 -0.30
N HIS A 30 2.50 -21.84 -0.45
CA HIS A 30 1.98 -22.70 -1.53
C HIS A 30 2.35 -22.17 -2.91
N ALA A 31 2.35 -20.84 -3.11
CA ALA A 31 2.79 -20.25 -4.36
C ALA A 31 4.28 -20.51 -4.61
N ALA A 32 5.13 -20.40 -3.58
CA ALA A 32 6.57 -20.67 -3.70
C ALA A 32 6.87 -22.16 -3.96
N GLU A 33 6.11 -23.08 -3.38
CA GLU A 33 6.23 -24.53 -3.57
C GLU A 33 5.99 -24.98 -5.01
N LEU A 34 5.38 -24.13 -5.86
CA LEU A 34 5.23 -24.43 -7.31
C LEU A 34 6.55 -24.35 -8.08
N GLY A 35 7.64 -23.90 -7.46
CA GLY A 35 9.00 -23.93 -8.00
C GLY A 35 9.27 -22.97 -9.15
N ALA A 36 8.38 -21.99 -9.41
CA ALA A 36 8.57 -20.95 -10.41
C ALA A 36 8.99 -19.62 -9.75
N PRO A 37 9.82 -18.79 -10.41
CA PRO A 37 10.12 -17.45 -9.89
C PRO A 37 8.86 -16.69 -9.50
N LEU A 38 8.84 -16.12 -8.30
CA LEU A 38 7.66 -15.55 -7.66
C LEU A 38 7.76 -14.03 -7.53
N VAL A 39 6.69 -13.31 -7.89
CA VAL A 39 6.45 -11.95 -7.42
C VAL A 39 5.42 -12.01 -6.30
N ALA A 40 5.81 -11.65 -5.08
CA ALA A 40 4.97 -11.61 -3.90
C ALA A 40 4.78 -10.15 -3.44
N PHE A 41 3.53 -9.75 -3.20
CA PHE A 41 3.25 -8.39 -2.73
C PHE A 41 3.25 -8.34 -1.20
N SER A 42 3.99 -7.38 -0.66
CA SER A 42 4.03 -7.01 0.75
C SER A 42 3.50 -5.59 0.97
N SER A 43 3.76 -5.00 2.13
CA SER A 43 3.18 -3.74 2.56
C SER A 43 4.17 -2.91 3.39
N ASP A 44 3.96 -1.60 3.38
CA ASP A 44 4.55 -0.63 4.29
C ASP A 44 4.24 -0.90 5.78
N TYR A 45 3.18 -1.66 6.10
CA TYR A 45 2.81 -2.08 7.45
C TYR A 45 3.82 -3.05 8.10
N VAL A 46 4.84 -3.48 7.40
CA VAL A 46 5.98 -4.22 7.99
C VAL A 46 6.85 -3.33 8.87
N PHE A 47 6.70 -2.01 8.78
CA PHE A 47 7.44 -1.03 9.58
C PHE A 47 6.63 -0.47 10.75
N ASP A 48 7.32 0.07 11.77
CA ASP A 48 6.70 0.58 13.00
C ASP A 48 6.18 2.04 12.91
N GLY A 49 6.52 2.75 11.85
CA GLY A 49 6.06 4.11 11.62
C GLY A 49 6.77 5.20 12.43
N ARG A 50 7.89 4.90 13.10
CA ARG A 50 8.59 5.86 13.98
C ARG A 50 9.69 6.66 13.29
N LYS A 51 10.15 6.21 12.13
CA LYS A 51 11.17 6.91 11.34
C LYS A 51 10.61 8.20 10.78
N ARG A 52 11.40 9.27 10.77
CA ARG A 52 10.99 10.60 10.24
C ARG A 52 11.38 10.84 8.78
N VAL A 53 12.06 9.88 8.18
CA VAL A 53 12.46 9.86 6.77
C VAL A 53 11.92 8.59 6.13
N PRO A 54 11.89 8.47 4.80
CA PRO A 54 11.38 7.28 4.13
C PRO A 54 12.07 5.99 4.62
N TYR A 55 11.31 4.91 4.68
CA TYR A 55 11.85 3.57 4.90
C TYR A 55 12.46 3.03 3.61
N VAL A 56 13.63 2.40 3.73
CA VAL A 56 14.36 1.74 2.65
C VAL A 56 14.45 0.24 2.90
N GLU A 57 14.88 -0.53 1.90
CA GLU A 57 14.89 -2.00 1.98
C GLU A 57 15.78 -2.55 3.11
N SER A 58 16.87 -1.86 3.45
CA SER A 58 17.78 -2.24 4.55
C SER A 58 17.28 -1.90 5.95
N ASP A 59 16.20 -1.11 6.08
CA ASP A 59 15.60 -0.83 7.38
C ASP A 59 14.99 -2.11 7.99
N ALA A 60 15.25 -2.35 9.26
CA ALA A 60 14.72 -3.51 9.97
C ALA A 60 13.19 -3.42 10.12
N PRO A 61 12.42 -4.41 9.67
CA PRO A 61 10.98 -4.45 9.88
C PRO A 61 10.63 -4.58 11.37
N ASN A 62 9.53 -3.92 11.78
CA ASN A 62 9.00 -4.00 13.14
C ASN A 62 7.47 -3.78 13.12
N PRO A 63 6.68 -4.72 12.55
CA PRO A 63 5.24 -4.54 12.35
C PRO A 63 4.49 -4.44 13.68
N GLN A 64 3.60 -3.47 13.80
CA GLN A 64 2.82 -3.21 15.01
C GLN A 64 1.45 -3.90 14.98
N SER A 65 0.90 -4.21 13.80
CA SER A 65 -0.40 -4.82 13.59
C SER A 65 -0.31 -6.31 13.26
N ALA A 66 -1.40 -7.05 13.48
CA ALA A 66 -1.52 -8.46 13.06
C ALA A 66 -1.37 -8.60 11.53
N TYR A 67 -1.97 -7.67 10.77
CA TYR A 67 -1.80 -7.60 9.33
C TYR A 67 -0.32 -7.44 8.93
N GLY A 68 0.37 -6.45 9.50
CA GLY A 68 1.79 -6.21 9.22
C GLY A 68 2.67 -7.42 9.53
N ARG A 69 2.42 -8.10 10.67
CA ARG A 69 3.11 -9.36 11.02
C ARG A 69 2.85 -10.46 10.00
N SER A 70 1.60 -10.64 9.56
CA SER A 70 1.26 -11.66 8.55
C SER A 70 1.94 -11.37 7.20
N LYS A 71 2.05 -10.09 6.81
CA LYS A 71 2.77 -9.70 5.58
C LYS A 71 4.26 -9.95 5.70
N LEU A 72 4.90 -9.60 6.82
CA LEU A 72 6.32 -9.86 7.05
C LEU A 72 6.64 -11.37 7.04
N HIS A 73 5.81 -12.19 7.68
CA HIS A 73 6.00 -13.64 7.63
C HIS A 73 5.77 -14.20 6.23
N GLY A 74 4.85 -13.61 5.45
CA GLY A 74 4.66 -13.93 4.04
C GLY A 74 5.88 -13.60 3.18
N GLU A 75 6.62 -12.53 3.48
CA GLU A 75 7.90 -12.23 2.81
C GLU A 75 8.91 -13.38 3.00
N ALA A 76 9.04 -13.87 4.23
CA ALA A 76 9.92 -15.01 4.51
C ALA A 76 9.46 -16.31 3.83
N ALA A 77 8.15 -16.52 3.70
CA ALA A 77 7.56 -17.68 3.04
C ALA A 77 7.70 -17.66 1.50
N ALA A 78 8.01 -16.52 0.90
CA ALA A 78 8.17 -16.39 -0.54
C ALA A 78 9.43 -17.10 -1.08
N GLY A 79 10.41 -17.39 -0.20
CA GLY A 79 11.64 -18.11 -0.56
C GLY A 79 12.67 -17.25 -1.31
N GLU A 80 13.78 -17.88 -1.69
CA GLU A 80 14.95 -17.19 -2.28
C GLU A 80 14.74 -16.76 -3.73
N GLN A 81 13.83 -17.40 -4.48
CA GLN A 81 13.55 -17.08 -5.88
C GLN A 81 12.31 -16.17 -6.02
N ALA A 82 12.25 -15.14 -5.17
CA ALA A 82 11.13 -14.22 -5.17
C ALA A 82 11.57 -12.76 -5.24
N TRP A 83 10.83 -11.96 -6.02
CA TRP A 83 10.77 -10.52 -5.89
C TRP A 83 9.65 -10.19 -4.89
N VAL A 84 10.02 -9.75 -3.70
CA VAL A 84 9.10 -9.30 -2.67
C VAL A 84 8.88 -7.81 -2.84
N VAL A 85 7.70 -7.42 -3.29
CA VAL A 85 7.35 -6.03 -3.60
C VAL A 85 6.62 -5.41 -2.42
N ARG A 86 7.29 -4.54 -1.65
CA ARG A 86 6.64 -3.68 -0.66
C ARG A 86 6.09 -2.44 -1.34
N SER A 87 4.82 -2.18 -1.16
CA SER A 87 4.13 -0.99 -1.65
C SER A 87 3.20 -0.45 -0.57
N SER A 88 2.64 0.75 -0.78
CA SER A 88 1.78 1.41 0.21
C SER A 88 0.56 2.06 -0.42
N TRP A 89 -0.53 2.12 0.34
CA TRP A 89 -1.74 2.89 0.06
C TRP A 89 -2.28 2.66 -1.37
N LEU A 90 -2.38 1.38 -1.76
CA LEU A 90 -2.78 0.99 -3.11
C LEU A 90 -4.20 1.43 -3.43
N PHE A 91 -4.37 2.05 -4.59
CA PHE A 91 -5.67 2.42 -5.12
C PHE A 91 -5.79 2.17 -6.63
N GLY A 92 -7.02 2.06 -7.12
CA GLY A 92 -7.30 1.82 -8.53
C GLY A 92 -8.75 2.10 -8.90
N TRP A 93 -9.08 1.90 -10.16
CA TRP A 93 -10.44 2.14 -10.70
C TRP A 93 -11.43 1.02 -10.41
N THR A 94 -10.96 -0.14 -9.95
CA THR A 94 -11.79 -1.29 -9.57
C THR A 94 -11.79 -1.47 -8.07
N SER A 95 -12.73 -2.23 -7.55
CA SER A 95 -12.85 -2.59 -6.12
C SER A 95 -13.02 -1.39 -5.18
N THR A 96 -13.36 -1.64 -3.94
CA THR A 96 -13.44 -0.61 -2.90
C THR A 96 -12.04 -0.24 -2.46
N ASN A 97 -11.72 1.06 -2.48
CA ASN A 97 -10.47 1.64 -2.00
C ASN A 97 -10.71 3.07 -1.52
N PHE A 98 -9.69 3.71 -0.97
CA PHE A 98 -9.82 5.04 -0.38
C PHE A 98 -10.30 6.09 -1.39
N VAL A 99 -9.73 6.12 -2.61
CA VAL A 99 -10.11 7.08 -3.66
C VAL A 99 -11.59 6.94 -4.00
N ARG A 100 -12.07 5.73 -4.28
CA ARG A 100 -13.48 5.50 -4.59
C ARG A 100 -14.41 5.81 -3.42
N THR A 101 -13.96 5.54 -2.19
CA THR A 101 -14.71 5.87 -0.97
C THR A 101 -14.85 7.38 -0.83
N MET A 102 -13.78 8.15 -1.02
CA MET A 102 -13.81 9.61 -0.95
C MET A 102 -14.68 10.21 -2.06
N LEU A 103 -14.57 9.75 -3.30
CA LEU A 103 -15.44 10.19 -4.40
C LEU A 103 -16.92 10.02 -4.07
N ARG A 104 -17.29 8.85 -3.54
CA ARG A 104 -18.69 8.61 -3.12
C ARG A 104 -19.10 9.52 -1.97
N LEU A 105 -18.29 9.60 -0.91
CA LEU A 105 -18.62 10.44 0.25
C LEU A 105 -18.64 11.93 -0.10
N GLY A 106 -17.73 12.41 -0.94
CA GLY A 106 -17.69 13.80 -1.39
C GLY A 106 -18.88 14.20 -2.26
N ALA A 107 -19.49 13.23 -2.99
CA ALA A 107 -20.73 13.46 -3.73
C ALA A 107 -21.98 13.44 -2.84
N GLU A 108 -21.91 12.81 -1.67
CA GLU A 108 -23.05 12.63 -0.75
C GLU A 108 -23.05 13.60 0.44
N ARG A 109 -21.94 14.30 0.73
CA ARG A 109 -21.72 15.06 1.98
C ARG A 109 -20.98 16.36 1.75
N ASP A 110 -21.30 17.38 2.55
CA ASP A 110 -20.59 18.67 2.56
C ASP A 110 -19.26 18.61 3.34
N GLU A 111 -19.09 17.60 4.20
CA GLU A 111 -17.88 17.41 5.02
C GLU A 111 -17.63 15.93 5.30
N VAL A 112 -16.33 15.56 5.28
CA VAL A 112 -15.84 14.25 5.72
C VAL A 112 -14.67 14.41 6.70
N SER A 113 -14.61 13.53 7.71
CA SER A 113 -13.49 13.50 8.67
C SER A 113 -12.43 12.53 8.17
N VAL A 114 -11.19 12.99 8.04
CA VAL A 114 -10.06 12.19 7.52
C VAL A 114 -8.82 12.39 8.40
N VAL A 115 -8.09 11.30 8.63
CA VAL A 115 -6.87 11.27 9.45
C VAL A 115 -5.76 12.09 8.79
N ASP A 116 -5.05 12.90 9.60
CA ASP A 116 -3.97 13.80 9.14
C ASP A 116 -2.61 13.52 9.82
N ASP A 117 -2.54 12.59 10.75
CA ASP A 117 -1.33 12.20 11.47
C ASP A 117 -0.70 10.89 10.98
N GLN A 118 -1.08 10.43 9.77
CA GLN A 118 -0.46 9.31 9.06
C GLN A 118 0.05 9.78 7.70
N ARG A 119 1.31 9.49 7.38
CA ARG A 119 1.96 9.81 6.10
C ARG A 119 2.36 8.55 5.35
N GLY A 120 2.16 8.55 4.03
CA GLY A 120 2.49 7.43 3.16
C GLY A 120 2.59 7.84 1.70
N CYS A 121 2.77 6.85 0.82
CA CYS A 121 2.84 7.03 -0.63
C CYS A 121 1.61 6.40 -1.29
N PRO A 122 0.56 7.18 -1.64
CA PRO A 122 -0.57 6.64 -2.39
C PRO A 122 -0.09 6.10 -3.73
N THR A 123 -0.28 4.80 -3.98
CA THR A 123 0.27 4.14 -5.15
C THR A 123 -0.83 3.62 -6.07
N TYR A 124 -0.87 4.15 -7.29
CA TYR A 124 -1.80 3.70 -8.32
C TYR A 124 -1.41 2.32 -8.86
N VAL A 125 -2.34 1.37 -8.82
CA VAL A 125 -2.07 -0.02 -9.22
C VAL A 125 -1.62 -0.17 -10.68
N GLY A 126 -2.02 0.75 -11.57
CA GLY A 126 -1.57 0.76 -12.96
C GLY A 126 -0.08 1.05 -13.09
N HIS A 127 0.44 2.01 -12.33
CA HIS A 127 1.87 2.33 -12.29
C HIS A 127 2.66 1.21 -11.59
N LEU A 128 2.14 0.65 -10.50
CA LEU A 128 2.77 -0.49 -9.82
C LEU A 128 2.88 -1.71 -10.73
N ALA A 129 1.83 -2.03 -11.49
CA ALA A 129 1.85 -3.16 -12.43
C ALA A 129 2.90 -2.97 -13.52
N HIS A 130 3.08 -1.72 -14.00
CA HIS A 130 4.14 -1.39 -14.97
C HIS A 130 5.53 -1.58 -14.35
N ALA A 131 5.76 -1.05 -13.15
CA ALA A 131 7.03 -1.17 -12.44
C ALA A 131 7.39 -2.64 -12.13
N VAL A 132 6.42 -3.46 -11.73
CA VAL A 132 6.61 -4.90 -11.51
C VAL A 132 6.98 -5.61 -12.82
N ARG A 133 6.33 -5.26 -13.93
CA ARG A 133 6.70 -5.81 -15.24
C ARG A 133 8.12 -5.44 -15.64
N GLU A 134 8.54 -4.21 -15.40
CA GLU A 134 9.91 -3.72 -15.66
C GLU A 134 10.92 -4.46 -14.79
N LEU A 135 10.64 -4.62 -13.48
CA LEU A 135 11.47 -5.36 -12.52
C LEU A 135 11.77 -6.78 -13.02
N VAL A 136 10.70 -7.49 -13.44
CA VAL A 136 10.79 -8.89 -13.90
C VAL A 136 11.45 -8.97 -15.27
N ALA A 137 11.10 -8.10 -16.21
CA ALA A 137 11.64 -8.12 -17.58
C ALA A 137 13.14 -7.77 -17.61
N ALA A 138 13.62 -6.94 -16.67
CA ALA A 138 15.02 -6.61 -16.51
C ALA A 138 15.80 -7.66 -15.71
N GLU A 139 15.16 -8.77 -15.34
CA GLU A 139 15.76 -9.87 -14.54
C GLU A 139 16.52 -9.36 -13.32
N ARG A 140 15.95 -8.35 -12.62
CA ARG A 140 16.58 -7.79 -11.44
C ARG A 140 16.81 -8.86 -10.37
N PRO A 141 17.85 -8.74 -9.51
CA PRO A 141 18.11 -9.72 -8.46
C PRO A 141 16.90 -9.96 -7.56
N TYR A 142 16.64 -11.19 -7.16
CA TYR A 142 15.61 -11.52 -6.18
C TYR A 142 15.80 -10.78 -4.85
N GLY A 143 14.79 -10.81 -4.00
CA GLY A 143 14.76 -10.17 -2.71
C GLY A 143 13.72 -9.05 -2.60
N VAL A 144 13.83 -8.23 -1.55
CA VAL A 144 12.88 -7.16 -1.27
C VAL A 144 13.12 -5.94 -2.15
N TRP A 145 12.03 -5.36 -2.66
CA TRP A 145 12.01 -4.13 -3.45
C TRP A 145 10.90 -3.21 -2.95
N HIS A 146 11.21 -1.94 -2.75
CA HIS A 146 10.20 -0.92 -2.49
C HIS A 146 9.73 -0.33 -3.81
N LEU A 147 8.48 -0.59 -4.17
CA LEU A 147 7.82 -0.02 -5.35
C LEU A 147 6.59 0.77 -4.91
N ALA A 148 6.79 2.04 -4.62
CA ALA A 148 5.76 3.00 -4.24
C ALA A 148 5.86 4.25 -5.12
N ALA A 149 4.77 4.98 -5.25
CA ALA A 149 4.76 6.23 -6.02
C ALA A 149 5.71 7.26 -5.40
N GLU A 150 6.25 8.15 -6.24
CA GLU A 150 7.02 9.29 -5.77
C GLU A 150 6.14 10.28 -5.01
N GLY A 151 6.76 11.01 -4.07
CA GLY A 151 6.07 11.95 -3.18
C GLY A 151 5.40 11.25 -2.00
N GLU A 152 4.89 12.05 -1.10
CA GLU A 152 4.21 11.62 0.11
C GLU A 152 3.07 12.56 0.45
N CYS A 153 2.07 12.09 1.19
CA CYS A 153 1.01 12.92 1.73
C CYS A 153 0.36 12.27 2.96
N THR A 154 -0.50 13.00 3.66
CA THR A 154 -1.42 12.44 4.63
C THR A 154 -2.70 11.94 3.96
N TRP A 155 -3.52 11.14 4.68
CA TRP A 155 -4.83 10.74 4.16
C TRP A 155 -5.75 11.95 3.92
N ALA A 156 -5.66 13.00 4.78
CA ALA A 156 -6.41 14.23 4.60
C ALA A 156 -5.99 14.97 3.32
N GLU A 157 -4.68 15.13 3.09
CA GLU A 157 -4.13 15.74 1.86
C GLU A 157 -4.52 14.95 0.60
N LEU A 158 -4.56 13.61 0.69
CA LEU A 158 -5.04 12.78 -0.41
C LEU A 158 -6.54 13.00 -0.67
N ALA A 159 -7.38 13.07 0.38
CA ALA A 159 -8.80 13.33 0.24
C ALA A 159 -9.09 14.71 -0.37
N GLU A 160 -8.40 15.76 0.08
CA GLU A 160 -8.48 17.10 -0.49
C GLU A 160 -8.14 17.10 -1.99
N SER A 161 -7.06 16.39 -2.37
CA SER A 161 -6.65 16.27 -3.78
C SER A 161 -7.66 15.49 -4.62
N ILE A 162 -8.32 14.48 -4.06
CA ILE A 162 -9.39 13.73 -4.75
C ILE A 162 -10.58 14.67 -5.02
N PHE A 163 -10.99 15.49 -4.05
CA PHE A 163 -12.10 16.40 -4.21
C PHE A 163 -11.78 17.52 -5.22
N GLU A 164 -10.58 18.08 -5.13
CA GLU A 164 -10.10 19.08 -6.07
C GLU A 164 -10.11 18.57 -7.52
N GLU A 165 -9.47 17.43 -7.80
CA GLU A 165 -9.36 16.84 -9.14
C GLU A 165 -10.73 16.36 -9.69
N ALA A 166 -11.66 15.97 -8.81
CA ALA A 166 -13.01 15.55 -9.19
C ALA A 166 -14.04 16.70 -9.22
N GLY A 167 -13.66 17.94 -8.87
CA GLY A 167 -14.57 19.09 -8.81
C GLY A 167 -15.68 18.96 -7.77
N LEU A 168 -15.41 18.29 -6.64
CA LEU A 168 -16.37 18.07 -5.56
C LEU A 168 -16.22 19.15 -4.47
N ASP A 169 -17.34 19.79 -4.10
CA ASP A 169 -17.39 20.77 -3.01
C ASP A 169 -17.65 20.06 -1.67
N CYS A 170 -16.65 19.36 -1.17
CA CYS A 170 -16.72 18.64 0.09
C CYS A 170 -15.49 18.99 0.95
N ARG A 171 -15.73 19.50 2.15
CA ARG A 171 -14.66 19.90 3.07
C ARG A 171 -14.06 18.68 3.79
N VAL A 172 -12.74 18.67 3.93
CA VAL A 172 -12.04 17.69 4.76
C VAL A 172 -11.85 18.26 6.17
N ARG A 173 -12.47 17.64 7.16
CA ARG A 173 -12.19 17.88 8.57
C ARG A 173 -11.04 16.96 9.00
N ARG A 174 -9.88 17.53 9.27
CA ARG A 174 -8.69 16.79 9.70
C ARG A 174 -8.88 16.30 11.14
N ILE A 175 -8.64 15.01 11.35
CA ILE A 175 -8.72 14.33 12.65
C ILE A 175 -7.45 13.52 12.91
N THR A 176 -7.23 13.13 14.15
CA THR A 176 -6.14 12.24 14.54
C THR A 176 -6.52 10.75 14.39
N THR A 177 -5.53 9.88 14.35
CA THR A 177 -5.71 8.42 14.42
C THR A 177 -6.46 8.01 15.69
N ALA A 178 -6.18 8.69 16.82
CA ALA A 178 -6.85 8.43 18.09
C ALA A 178 -8.35 8.76 18.04
N GLU A 179 -8.73 9.88 17.40
CA GLU A 179 -10.13 10.25 17.19
C GLU A 179 -10.87 9.28 16.26
N LEU A 180 -10.16 8.72 15.26
CA LEU A 180 -10.75 7.72 14.36
C LEU A 180 -11.05 6.40 15.09
N GLY A 181 -10.24 6.01 16.09
CA GLY A 181 -10.50 4.87 16.98
C GLY A 181 -10.52 3.50 16.31
N ARG A 182 -9.73 3.26 15.26
CA ARG A 182 -9.64 1.95 14.59
C ARG A 182 -8.91 0.91 15.44
N PRO A 183 -9.32 -0.39 15.37
CA PRO A 183 -8.73 -1.46 16.19
C PRO A 183 -7.23 -1.68 15.93
N ALA A 184 -6.83 -1.74 14.67
CA ALA A 184 -5.43 -2.00 14.31
C ALA A 184 -4.55 -0.76 14.50
N PRO A 185 -3.36 -0.86 15.11
CA PRO A 185 -2.38 0.21 15.12
C PRO A 185 -1.88 0.48 13.69
N ARG A 186 -1.75 1.77 13.36
CA ARG A 186 -1.29 2.23 12.05
C ARG A 186 0.00 3.02 12.19
N PRO A 187 0.98 2.83 11.28
CA PRO A 187 2.21 3.61 11.31
C PRO A 187 1.93 5.10 11.07
N ALA A 188 2.53 5.97 11.89
CA ALA A 188 2.43 7.42 11.70
C ALA A 188 3.19 7.87 10.44
N ASN A 189 4.28 7.19 10.10
CA ASN A 189 5.00 7.37 8.84
C ASN A 189 5.26 6.00 8.19
N SER A 190 4.77 5.81 6.98
CA SER A 190 5.00 4.59 6.19
C SER A 190 5.53 4.89 4.78
N VAL A 191 6.11 6.06 4.60
CA VAL A 191 6.72 6.47 3.34
C VAL A 191 7.83 5.50 2.95
N LEU A 192 7.75 4.95 1.73
CA LEU A 192 8.73 4.03 1.18
C LEU A 192 9.60 4.72 0.12
N ARG A 193 10.87 4.37 0.08
CA ARG A 193 11.80 4.69 -1.01
C ARG A 193 12.65 3.47 -1.30
N SER A 194 13.02 3.24 -2.55
CA SER A 194 14.01 2.22 -2.86
C SER A 194 15.42 2.80 -2.80
N GLU A 195 16.35 2.05 -2.20
CA GLU A 195 17.80 2.31 -2.24
C GLU A 195 18.53 1.35 -3.19
N ARG A 196 17.79 0.44 -3.84
CA ARG A 196 18.38 -0.56 -4.74
C ARG A 196 18.68 0.03 -6.11
N ASP A 197 19.87 -0.26 -6.61
CA ASP A 197 20.27 0.13 -7.96
C ASP A 197 19.34 -0.46 -9.02
N GLY A 198 18.86 0.40 -9.91
CA GLY A 198 17.95 0.03 -10.98
C GLY A 198 16.54 -0.32 -10.52
N ALA A 199 16.10 0.15 -9.35
CA ALA A 199 14.72 0.06 -8.96
C ALA A 199 13.83 0.82 -9.94
N PRO A 200 12.74 0.21 -10.46
CA PRO A 200 11.76 0.92 -11.26
C PRO A 200 11.21 2.13 -10.51
N GLN A 201 11.19 3.29 -11.17
CA GLN A 201 10.67 4.52 -10.60
C GLN A 201 9.19 4.67 -10.96
N LEU A 202 8.34 4.86 -9.97
CA LEU A 202 6.94 5.15 -10.20
C LEU A 202 6.73 6.67 -10.29
N PRO A 203 5.78 7.15 -11.13
CA PRO A 203 5.42 8.55 -11.18
C PRO A 203 4.94 9.09 -9.82
N HIS A 204 4.92 10.41 -9.67
CA HIS A 204 4.37 11.05 -8.47
C HIS A 204 2.92 10.63 -8.22
N TRP A 205 2.53 10.46 -6.97
CA TRP A 205 1.20 9.95 -6.59
C TRP A 205 0.02 10.75 -7.19
N ARG A 206 0.18 12.07 -7.40
CA ARG A 206 -0.85 12.91 -8.06
C ARG A 206 -1.08 12.53 -9.52
N GLU A 207 -0.04 12.12 -10.24
CA GLU A 207 -0.18 11.61 -11.61
C GLU A 207 -0.94 10.27 -11.60
N GLY A 208 -0.66 9.42 -10.62
CA GLY A 208 -1.42 8.19 -10.40
C GLY A 208 -2.89 8.44 -10.08
N LEU A 209 -3.18 9.48 -9.28
CA LEU A 209 -4.56 9.88 -8.98
C LEU A 209 -5.28 10.33 -10.26
N ARG A 210 -4.70 11.22 -11.06
CA ARG A 210 -5.29 11.67 -12.34
C ARG A 210 -5.54 10.51 -13.29
N ALA A 211 -4.55 9.63 -13.47
CA ALA A 211 -4.70 8.43 -14.31
C ALA A 211 -5.83 7.50 -13.82
N CYS A 212 -6.04 7.41 -12.51
CA CYS A 212 -7.15 6.65 -11.92
C CYS A 212 -8.51 7.33 -12.21
N LEU A 213 -8.60 8.65 -12.03
CA LEU A 213 -9.83 9.42 -12.27
C LEU A 213 -10.23 9.40 -13.76
N GLU A 214 -9.28 9.53 -14.67
CA GLU A 214 -9.51 9.36 -16.12
C GLU A 214 -10.13 7.99 -16.45
N ARG A 215 -9.66 6.90 -15.79
CA ARG A 215 -10.24 5.57 -15.96
C ARG A 215 -11.65 5.44 -15.40
N LEU A 216 -11.96 6.21 -14.37
CA LEU A 216 -13.32 6.31 -13.80
C LEU A 216 -14.23 7.23 -14.63
N ARG A 217 -13.69 7.98 -15.62
CA ARG A 217 -14.39 8.98 -16.44
C ARG A 217 -14.98 10.12 -15.61
N ILE A 218 -14.20 10.58 -14.64
CA ILE A 218 -14.50 11.72 -13.77
C ILE A 218 -13.59 12.88 -14.12
#